data_916a2f37c4c1884e872c69c71473200b
#
_entry.id   916a2f37c4c1884e872c69c71473200b
#
_cell.length_a   1.000
_cell.length_b   1.000
_cell.length_c   1.000
_cell.angle_alpha   90.00
_cell.angle_beta   90.00
_cell.angle_gamma   90.00
#
_symmetry.space_group_name_H-M   'P 1'
#
loop_
_entity.id
_entity.type
_entity.pdbx_description
1 polymer ?
#
loop_
_entity_poly.entity_id
_entity_poly.type
_entity_poly.pdbx_seq_one_letter_code
_entity_poly.pdbx_strand_id
1 'polypeptide(L)'
;MSKLAGEGCKIIMPTEERKPLREIEKSIIKKYRKYTWSKFIKAIKDYKLVEEGDKIAVAISGGKDSLLMAKMFQELQKHGQVKFDLVFLAMDPGYHKNIRQLLEENCEYLNIPLTIFDTNIFDVAGEIAEDYPCYMCARMRRGALYNKAEELGCNKLALGHHFDDVIETTMLNLLCAGNFKTMLPKLKSSNYEKMQIIRPLYYIREESIIRFIQNSGIMPLNCACMVAAKKTGNKRYEIKELIRSEE
;
A
#
# COMPACT_ATOMS: atom_id res chain seq x y z
N MET A 1 -15.12 -20.68 4.29
CA MET A 1 -14.42 -19.62 3.54
C MET A 1 -14.77 -18.18 3.95
N SER A 2 -15.63 -17.93 4.94
CA SER A 2 -16.16 -16.58 5.27
C SER A 2 -15.52 -15.86 6.47
N LYS A 3 -14.36 -16.29 6.98
CA LYS A 3 -13.75 -15.73 8.21
C LYS A 3 -12.53 -14.82 7.99
N LEU A 4 -12.22 -14.45 6.74
CA LEU A 4 -11.01 -13.69 6.40
C LEU A 4 -11.24 -12.21 6.08
N ALA A 5 -12.47 -11.73 6.08
CA ALA A 5 -12.77 -10.32 5.85
C ALA A 5 -13.52 -9.74 7.05
N GLY A 6 -13.09 -8.59 7.54
CA GLY A 6 -13.85 -7.79 8.49
C GLY A 6 -15.10 -7.20 7.84
N GLU A 7 -16.14 -6.94 8.62
CA GLU A 7 -17.32 -6.21 8.15
C GLU A 7 -16.86 -4.86 7.56
N GLY A 8 -17.25 -4.58 6.32
CA GLY A 8 -16.86 -3.38 5.56
C GLY A 8 -15.67 -3.51 4.60
N CYS A 9 -14.91 -4.61 4.63
CA CYS A 9 -13.91 -4.87 3.60
C CYS A 9 -14.50 -5.67 2.45
N LYS A 10 -14.64 -5.08 1.26
CA LYS A 10 -15.00 -5.83 0.05
C LYS A 10 -13.84 -6.77 -0.29
N ILE A 11 -14.09 -8.08 -0.26
CA ILE A 11 -13.13 -9.08 -0.74
C ILE A 11 -13.02 -8.88 -2.26
N ILE A 12 -11.81 -8.56 -2.72
CA ILE A 12 -11.54 -8.48 -4.14
C ILE A 12 -11.23 -9.90 -4.61
N MET A 13 -12.21 -10.49 -5.31
CA MET A 13 -12.01 -11.79 -5.94
C MET A 13 -11.52 -11.59 -7.36
N PRO A 14 -10.57 -12.39 -7.83
CA PRO A 14 -10.20 -12.42 -9.23
C PRO A 14 -11.44 -12.82 -10.07
N THR A 15 -11.60 -12.19 -11.22
CA THR A 15 -12.64 -12.53 -12.20
C THR A 15 -12.12 -13.47 -13.28
N GLU A 16 -10.81 -13.64 -13.34
CA GLU A 16 -10.12 -14.48 -14.32
C GLU A 16 -9.11 -15.38 -13.60
N GLU A 17 -8.68 -16.43 -14.29
CA GLU A 17 -7.56 -17.26 -13.84
C GLU A 17 -6.26 -16.44 -13.79
N ARG A 18 -5.32 -16.89 -12.96
CA ARG A 18 -4.02 -16.23 -12.78
C ARG A 18 -3.25 -16.19 -14.10
N LYS A 19 -3.01 -14.98 -14.61
CA LYS A 19 -2.31 -14.78 -15.88
C LYS A 19 -0.79 -14.94 -15.73
N PRO A 20 -0.09 -15.40 -16.78
CA PRO A 20 1.36 -15.44 -16.78
C PRO A 20 1.98 -14.09 -16.42
N LEU A 21 3.07 -14.08 -15.63
CA LEU A 21 3.71 -12.86 -15.14
C LEU A 21 4.03 -11.85 -16.27
N ARG A 22 4.53 -12.34 -17.40
CA ARG A 22 4.84 -11.50 -18.56
C ARG A 22 3.62 -10.75 -19.12
N GLU A 23 2.45 -11.36 -19.07
CA GLU A 23 1.19 -10.72 -19.50
C GLU A 23 0.75 -9.66 -18.49
N ILE A 24 0.89 -9.95 -17.19
CA ILE A 24 0.60 -8.99 -16.12
C ILE A 24 1.47 -7.74 -16.29
N GLU A 25 2.79 -7.89 -16.40
CA GLU A 25 3.75 -6.80 -16.62
C GLU A 25 3.42 -6.00 -17.88
N LYS A 26 3.21 -6.68 -19.01
CA LYS A 26 2.83 -6.04 -20.26
C LYS A 26 1.51 -5.25 -20.16
N SER A 27 0.56 -5.75 -19.37
CA SER A 27 -0.75 -5.12 -19.20
C SER A 27 -0.63 -3.77 -18.47
N ILE A 28 0.28 -3.63 -17.51
CA ILE A 28 0.53 -2.37 -16.77
C ILE A 28 0.89 -1.25 -17.75
N ILE A 29 1.86 -1.51 -18.62
CA ILE A 29 2.39 -0.50 -19.55
C ILE A 29 1.57 -0.35 -20.84
N LYS A 30 0.71 -1.31 -21.19
CA LYS A 30 -0.12 -1.26 -22.41
C LYS A 30 -1.59 -1.06 -22.09
N LYS A 31 -2.29 -2.12 -21.61
CA LYS A 31 -3.76 -2.12 -21.39
C LYS A 31 -4.19 -1.06 -20.38
N TYR A 32 -3.48 -0.95 -19.26
CA TYR A 32 -3.80 -0.03 -18.16
C TYR A 32 -3.00 1.28 -18.20
N ARG A 33 -2.23 1.53 -19.26
CA ARG A 33 -1.32 2.67 -19.38
C ARG A 33 -1.96 3.99 -18.97
N LYS A 34 -3.13 4.32 -19.51
CA LYS A 34 -3.81 5.59 -19.29
C LYS A 34 -4.21 5.81 -17.82
N TYR A 35 -4.66 4.74 -17.16
CA TYR A 35 -5.28 4.83 -15.84
C TYR A 35 -4.32 4.54 -14.69
N THR A 36 -3.22 3.86 -14.95
CA THR A 36 -2.22 3.47 -13.94
C THR A 36 -0.84 3.99 -14.29
N TRP A 37 -0.17 3.44 -15.30
CA TRP A 37 1.23 3.74 -15.62
C TRP A 37 1.51 5.22 -15.88
N SER A 38 0.71 5.87 -16.75
CA SER A 38 0.91 7.29 -17.05
C SER A 38 0.72 8.19 -15.85
N LYS A 39 -0.23 7.83 -14.96
CA LYS A 39 -0.48 8.55 -13.71
C LYS A 39 0.63 8.34 -12.68
N PHE A 40 1.17 7.12 -12.59
CA PHE A 40 2.34 6.80 -11.79
C PHE A 40 3.56 7.62 -12.24
N ILE A 41 3.89 7.58 -13.52
CA ILE A 41 5.00 8.37 -14.08
C ILE A 41 4.78 9.87 -13.88
N LYS A 42 3.54 10.35 -14.04
CA LYS A 42 3.19 11.75 -13.77
C LYS A 42 3.47 12.11 -12.30
N ALA A 43 3.05 11.31 -11.33
CA ALA A 43 3.34 11.56 -9.92
C ALA A 43 4.85 11.56 -9.61
N ILE A 44 5.60 10.60 -10.18
CA ILE A 44 7.07 10.55 -10.06
C ILE A 44 7.70 11.86 -10.51
N LYS A 45 7.28 12.40 -11.67
CA LYS A 45 7.84 13.62 -12.26
C LYS A 45 7.39 14.89 -11.53
N ASP A 46 6.09 15.06 -11.32
CA ASP A 46 5.51 16.28 -10.72
C ASP A 46 6.07 16.54 -9.32
N TYR A 47 6.27 15.48 -8.53
CA TYR A 47 6.70 15.57 -7.14
C TYR A 47 8.15 15.15 -6.92
N LYS A 48 8.90 14.84 -7.97
CA LYS A 48 10.29 14.36 -7.88
C LYS A 48 10.40 13.24 -6.85
N LEU A 49 9.57 12.19 -7.02
CA LEU A 49 9.50 11.10 -6.04
C LEU A 49 10.69 10.16 -6.15
N VAL A 50 11.28 10.02 -7.34
CA VAL A 50 12.47 9.20 -7.61
C VAL A 50 13.54 10.08 -8.24
N GLU A 51 14.74 10.01 -7.70
CA GLU A 51 15.91 10.78 -8.14
C GLU A 51 17.10 9.82 -8.33
N GLU A 52 18.12 10.27 -9.06
CA GLU A 52 19.33 9.48 -9.33
C GLU A 52 20.03 9.10 -8.01
N GLY A 53 20.38 7.82 -7.88
CA GLY A 53 21.07 7.28 -6.70
C GLY A 53 20.17 7.01 -5.50
N ASP A 54 18.83 7.16 -5.61
CA ASP A 54 17.92 6.78 -4.54
C ASP A 54 17.99 5.28 -4.25
N LYS A 55 17.84 4.92 -2.96
CA LYS A 55 17.55 3.57 -2.52
C LYS A 55 16.18 3.55 -1.84
N ILE A 56 15.20 2.95 -2.49
CA ILE A 56 13.79 3.06 -2.14
C ILE A 56 13.30 1.77 -1.50
N ALA A 57 12.83 1.85 -0.25
CA ALA A 57 12.08 0.79 0.39
C ALA A 57 10.61 0.84 -0.08
N VAL A 58 10.14 -0.21 -0.72
CA VAL A 58 8.75 -0.35 -1.16
C VAL A 58 8.01 -1.18 -0.11
N ALA A 59 7.06 -0.57 0.60
CA ALA A 59 6.29 -1.25 1.63
C ALA A 59 5.26 -2.20 1.02
N ILE A 60 5.36 -3.48 1.32
CA ILE A 60 4.50 -4.54 0.85
C ILE A 60 3.58 -5.01 1.98
N SER A 61 2.30 -4.74 1.85
CA SER A 61 1.26 -5.25 2.77
C SER A 61 0.55 -6.49 2.25
N GLY A 62 0.86 -6.92 1.03
CA GLY A 62 0.14 -7.98 0.32
C GLY A 62 -1.20 -7.54 -0.28
N GLY A 63 -1.67 -6.34 0.04
CA GLY A 63 -2.88 -5.76 -0.54
C GLY A 63 -2.68 -5.31 -2.00
N LYS A 64 -3.80 -5.14 -2.69
CA LYS A 64 -3.86 -4.76 -4.12
C LYS A 64 -2.94 -3.59 -4.51
N ASP A 65 -2.89 -2.56 -3.66
CA ASP A 65 -2.16 -1.32 -3.94
C ASP A 65 -0.66 -1.53 -3.85
N SER A 66 -0.20 -2.24 -2.82
CA SER A 66 1.22 -2.52 -2.61
C SER A 66 1.79 -3.46 -3.68
N LEU A 67 1.02 -4.46 -4.13
CA LEU A 67 1.45 -5.38 -5.18
C LEU A 67 1.56 -4.65 -6.54
N LEU A 68 0.56 -3.83 -6.89
CA LEU A 68 0.64 -3.01 -8.11
C LEU A 68 1.81 -2.03 -8.04
N MET A 69 2.00 -1.33 -6.91
CA MET A 69 3.10 -0.38 -6.72
C MET A 69 4.46 -1.06 -6.91
N ALA A 70 4.65 -2.25 -6.33
CA ALA A 70 5.88 -3.02 -6.49
C ALA A 70 6.19 -3.33 -7.96
N LYS A 71 5.19 -3.80 -8.69
CA LYS A 71 5.35 -4.09 -10.13
C LYS A 71 5.64 -2.84 -10.95
N MET A 72 5.00 -1.71 -10.62
CA MET A 72 5.28 -0.44 -11.30
C MET A 72 6.70 0.06 -11.05
N PHE A 73 7.23 -0.11 -9.84
CA PHE A 73 8.63 0.23 -9.55
C PHE A 73 9.61 -0.67 -10.30
N GLN A 74 9.33 -1.98 -10.39
CA GLN A 74 10.15 -2.90 -11.18
C GLN A 74 10.14 -2.51 -12.67
N GLU A 75 8.97 -2.15 -13.22
CA GLU A 75 8.89 -1.68 -14.61
C GLU A 75 9.58 -0.31 -14.81
N LEU A 76 9.50 0.59 -13.81
CA LEU A 76 10.23 1.85 -13.86
C LEU A 76 11.74 1.62 -13.85
N GLN A 77 12.25 0.69 -13.06
CA GLN A 77 13.67 0.34 -13.01
C GLN A 77 14.16 -0.30 -14.31
N LYS A 78 13.33 -1.14 -14.97
CA LYS A 78 13.65 -1.78 -16.25
C LYS A 78 13.69 -0.77 -17.41
N HIS A 79 12.79 0.21 -17.42
CA HIS A 79 12.53 1.06 -18.59
C HIS A 79 12.80 2.55 -18.33
N GLY A 80 13.09 2.93 -17.09
CA GLY A 80 13.40 4.31 -16.72
C GLY A 80 14.82 4.73 -17.08
N GLN A 81 15.05 6.04 -17.17
CA GLN A 81 16.36 6.62 -17.41
C GLN A 81 17.12 6.89 -16.11
N VAL A 82 16.40 7.01 -14.99
CA VAL A 82 16.96 7.28 -13.65
C VAL A 82 17.40 5.97 -13.02
N LYS A 83 18.63 5.91 -12.52
CA LYS A 83 19.14 4.74 -11.81
C LYS A 83 18.86 4.87 -10.32
N PHE A 84 18.22 3.86 -9.74
CA PHE A 84 17.89 3.77 -8.33
C PHE A 84 17.80 2.31 -7.91
N ASP A 85 17.94 2.06 -6.61
CA ASP A 85 17.83 0.73 -6.03
C ASP A 85 16.46 0.52 -5.35
N LEU A 86 15.99 -0.72 -5.35
CA LEU A 86 14.74 -1.14 -4.73
C LEU A 86 14.98 -2.18 -3.65
N VAL A 87 14.29 -2.02 -2.54
CA VAL A 87 14.15 -3.03 -1.49
C VAL A 87 12.66 -3.20 -1.22
N PHE A 88 12.14 -4.43 -1.31
CA PHE A 88 10.73 -4.71 -1.04
C PHE A 88 10.60 -5.24 0.39
N LEU A 89 9.91 -4.47 1.25
CA LEU A 89 9.80 -4.75 2.67
C LEU A 89 8.36 -5.13 3.05
N ALA A 90 8.20 -6.29 3.67
CA ALA A 90 6.98 -6.62 4.38
C ALA A 90 7.26 -6.73 5.87
N MET A 91 6.42 -6.09 6.64
CA MET A 91 6.41 -6.24 8.08
C MET A 91 5.35 -7.27 8.46
N ASP A 92 5.75 -8.31 9.18
CA ASP A 92 4.83 -9.24 9.81
C ASP A 92 4.52 -8.77 11.24
N PRO A 93 3.30 -8.28 11.51
CA PRO A 93 2.91 -7.84 12.85
C PRO A 93 2.38 -8.96 13.75
N GLY A 94 2.55 -10.22 13.37
CA GLY A 94 1.96 -11.41 13.97
C GLY A 94 0.84 -12.00 13.11
N TYR A 95 1.07 -12.16 11.82
CA TYR A 95 0.08 -12.75 10.91
C TYR A 95 -0.19 -14.23 11.21
N HIS A 96 -1.43 -14.65 10.97
CA HIS A 96 -1.72 -16.07 10.89
C HIS A 96 -0.94 -16.71 9.72
N LYS A 97 -0.47 -17.96 9.90
CA LYS A 97 0.37 -18.67 8.92
C LYS A 97 -0.16 -18.62 7.48
N ASN A 98 -1.47 -18.78 7.29
CA ASN A 98 -2.09 -18.75 5.96
C ASN A 98 -2.01 -17.37 5.28
N ILE A 99 -2.01 -16.30 6.07
CA ILE A 99 -1.90 -14.92 5.54
C ILE A 99 -0.47 -14.66 5.10
N ARG A 100 0.50 -15.07 5.92
CA ARG A 100 1.92 -14.96 5.57
C ARG A 100 2.24 -15.78 4.32
N GLN A 101 1.75 -17.02 4.26
CA GLN A 101 1.94 -17.89 3.10
C GLN A 101 1.37 -17.24 1.81
N LEU A 102 0.14 -16.71 1.84
CA LEU A 102 -0.45 -16.04 0.68
C LEU A 102 0.33 -14.79 0.24
N LEU A 103 0.91 -14.05 1.21
CA LEU A 103 1.80 -12.93 0.91
C LEU A 103 3.04 -13.40 0.15
N GLU A 104 3.71 -14.42 0.67
CA GLU A 104 4.92 -15.01 0.09
C GLU A 104 4.65 -15.57 -1.31
N GLU A 105 3.58 -16.37 -1.48
CA GLU A 105 3.15 -16.94 -2.76
C GLU A 105 2.85 -15.85 -3.82
N ASN A 106 2.18 -14.77 -3.43
CA ASN A 106 1.91 -13.67 -4.36
C ASN A 106 3.19 -12.93 -4.77
N CYS A 107 4.10 -12.71 -3.83
CA CYS A 107 5.37 -12.03 -4.11
C CYS A 107 6.29 -12.92 -4.97
N GLU A 108 6.38 -14.20 -4.68
CA GLU A 108 7.12 -15.18 -5.50
C GLU A 108 6.57 -15.22 -6.92
N TYR A 109 5.25 -15.38 -7.07
CA TYR A 109 4.61 -15.39 -8.38
C TYR A 109 4.83 -14.12 -9.19
N LEU A 110 4.82 -12.97 -8.53
CA LEU A 110 5.06 -11.66 -9.17
C LEU A 110 6.56 -11.34 -9.33
N ASN A 111 7.45 -12.24 -8.94
CA ASN A 111 8.90 -12.05 -8.92
C ASN A 111 9.29 -10.75 -8.17
N ILE A 112 8.71 -10.57 -6.99
CA ILE A 112 9.04 -9.49 -6.05
C ILE A 112 9.99 -10.06 -4.99
N PRO A 113 11.28 -9.68 -4.97
CA PRO A 113 12.25 -10.17 -3.98
C PRO A 113 11.94 -9.57 -2.61
N LEU A 114 11.07 -10.26 -1.86
CA LEU A 114 10.51 -9.78 -0.60
C LEU A 114 11.45 -10.03 0.57
N THR A 115 11.72 -8.99 1.36
CA THR A 115 12.35 -9.07 2.68
C THR A 115 11.25 -8.94 3.74
N ILE A 116 11.01 -10.00 4.50
CA ILE A 116 10.05 -10.00 5.62
C ILE A 116 10.81 -9.82 6.92
N PHE A 117 10.29 -8.99 7.81
CA PHE A 117 10.76 -8.86 9.18
C PHE A 117 9.59 -8.93 10.16
N ASP A 118 9.83 -9.68 11.26
CA ASP A 118 8.80 -9.95 12.25
C ASP A 118 8.75 -8.83 13.30
N THR A 119 7.56 -8.55 13.81
CA THR A 119 7.31 -7.63 14.92
C THR A 119 6.18 -8.18 15.80
N ASN A 120 6.11 -7.74 17.06
CA ASN A 120 5.05 -8.08 18.00
C ASN A 120 4.01 -6.96 18.15
N ILE A 121 3.79 -6.18 17.09
CA ILE A 121 2.93 -4.98 17.14
C ILE A 121 1.48 -5.31 17.49
N PHE A 122 0.96 -6.45 17.05
CA PHE A 122 -0.43 -6.83 17.38
C PHE A 122 -0.61 -7.10 18.87
N ASP A 123 0.36 -7.76 19.49
CA ASP A 123 0.30 -8.05 20.93
C ASP A 123 0.39 -6.75 21.74
N VAL A 124 1.40 -5.93 21.44
CA VAL A 124 1.65 -4.65 22.13
C VAL A 124 0.49 -3.66 21.93
N ALA A 125 -0.06 -3.54 20.71
CA ALA A 125 -1.18 -2.63 20.45
C ALA A 125 -2.47 -3.09 21.14
N GLY A 126 -2.67 -4.40 21.32
CA GLY A 126 -3.79 -4.98 22.05
C GLY A 126 -3.74 -4.69 23.54
N GLU A 127 -2.54 -4.64 24.12
CA GLU A 127 -2.33 -4.40 25.56
C GLU A 127 -2.39 -2.90 25.94
N ILE A 128 -1.85 -2.02 25.09
CA ILE A 128 -1.63 -0.59 25.42
C ILE A 128 -2.83 0.29 25.06
N ALA A 129 -3.63 -0.08 24.06
CA ALA A 129 -4.62 0.83 23.48
C ALA A 129 -6.03 0.22 23.46
N GLU A 130 -6.70 0.18 24.62
CA GLU A 130 -8.10 -0.25 24.70
C GLU A 130 -9.03 0.62 23.85
N ASP A 131 -8.82 1.96 23.81
CA ASP A 131 -9.70 2.90 23.12
C ASP A 131 -9.40 3.09 21.62
N TYR A 132 -8.11 3.11 21.22
CA TYR A 132 -7.70 3.43 19.84
C TYR A 132 -6.63 2.48 19.26
N PRO A 133 -6.84 1.15 19.30
CA PRO A 133 -5.83 0.18 18.89
C PRO A 133 -5.40 0.36 17.42
N CYS A 134 -6.31 0.76 16.53
CA CYS A 134 -6.01 0.96 15.11
C CYS A 134 -5.05 2.13 14.86
N TYR A 135 -5.19 3.23 15.60
CA TYR A 135 -4.30 4.38 15.46
C TYR A 135 -2.88 4.05 15.93
N MET A 136 -2.77 3.43 17.10
CA MET A 136 -1.47 3.03 17.66
C MET A 136 -0.79 1.99 16.78
N CYS A 137 -1.50 0.98 16.34
CA CYS A 137 -0.99 -0.03 15.42
C CYS A 137 -0.45 0.62 14.13
N ALA A 138 -1.21 1.53 13.51
CA ALA A 138 -0.76 2.21 12.29
C ALA A 138 0.51 3.06 12.52
N ARG A 139 0.62 3.70 13.69
CA ARG A 139 1.80 4.49 14.06
C ARG A 139 3.03 3.62 14.31
N MET A 140 2.87 2.53 15.05
CA MET A 140 3.95 1.56 15.34
C MET A 140 4.43 0.87 14.06
N ARG A 141 3.50 0.42 13.20
CA ARG A 141 3.83 -0.17 11.91
C ARG A 141 4.66 0.75 11.03
N ARG A 142 4.31 2.03 11.00
CA ARG A 142 5.07 3.02 10.25
C ARG A 142 6.47 3.20 10.83
N GLY A 143 6.61 3.30 12.15
CA GLY A 143 7.91 3.40 12.83
C GLY A 143 8.81 2.20 12.54
N ALA A 144 8.27 0.97 12.63
CA ALA A 144 9.03 -0.25 12.33
C ALA A 144 9.50 -0.31 10.87
N LEU A 145 8.65 0.11 9.93
CA LEU A 145 9.03 0.19 8.50
C LEU A 145 10.14 1.24 8.27
N TYR A 146 10.09 2.38 8.96
CA TYR A 146 11.14 3.40 8.87
C TYR A 146 12.48 2.87 9.38
N ASN A 147 12.48 2.29 10.59
CA ASN A 147 13.70 1.74 11.18
C ASN A 147 14.34 0.70 10.26
N LYS A 148 13.52 -0.23 9.74
CA LYS A 148 14.04 -1.28 8.86
C LYS A 148 14.54 -0.75 7.52
N ALA A 149 13.88 0.24 6.95
CA ALA A 149 14.34 0.89 5.72
C ALA A 149 15.67 1.63 5.93
N GLU A 150 15.83 2.32 7.07
CA GLU A 150 17.07 3.00 7.43
C GLU A 150 18.22 2.02 7.67
N GLU A 151 17.99 0.92 8.40
CA GLU A 151 18.98 -0.17 8.59
C GLU A 151 19.50 -0.71 7.25
N LEU A 152 18.62 -0.78 6.24
CA LEU A 152 18.97 -1.23 4.90
C LEU A 152 19.56 -0.14 4.01
N GLY A 153 19.82 1.05 4.58
CA GLY A 153 20.42 2.19 3.88
C GLY A 153 19.49 2.85 2.85
N CYS A 154 18.17 2.68 2.98
CA CYS A 154 17.22 3.35 2.12
C CYS A 154 17.06 4.82 2.54
N ASN A 155 16.87 5.73 1.56
CA ASN A 155 16.57 7.14 1.80
C ASN A 155 15.10 7.50 1.52
N LYS A 156 14.35 6.59 0.93
CA LYS A 156 12.91 6.75 0.65
C LYS A 156 12.11 5.52 1.05
N LEU A 157 10.90 5.76 1.59
CA LEU A 157 9.90 4.73 1.88
C LEU A 157 8.66 4.98 1.03
N ALA A 158 8.38 4.08 0.10
CA ALA A 158 7.22 4.13 -0.78
C ALA A 158 6.02 3.43 -0.12
N LEU A 159 4.90 4.14 -0.01
CA LEU A 159 3.63 3.65 0.52
C LEU A 159 2.55 3.64 -0.56
N GLY A 160 1.76 2.57 -0.60
CA GLY A 160 0.74 2.32 -1.61
C GLY A 160 -0.56 3.11 -1.43
N HIS A 161 -0.50 4.35 -0.93
CA HIS A 161 -1.68 5.22 -0.86
C HIS A 161 -2.01 5.78 -2.23
N HIS A 162 -3.28 5.67 -2.61
CA HIS A 162 -3.80 6.11 -3.90
C HIS A 162 -4.67 7.37 -3.77
N PHE A 163 -5.22 7.88 -4.89
CA PHE A 163 -5.97 9.12 -4.96
C PHE A 163 -7.16 9.15 -3.99
N ASP A 164 -7.93 8.06 -3.94
CA ASP A 164 -9.12 8.00 -3.08
C ASP A 164 -8.73 8.03 -1.59
N ASP A 165 -7.61 7.44 -1.18
CA ASP A 165 -7.07 7.56 0.20
C ASP A 165 -6.79 9.01 0.59
N VAL A 166 -6.31 9.82 -0.36
CA VAL A 166 -6.03 11.25 -0.14
C VAL A 166 -7.32 12.00 0.12
N ILE A 167 -8.35 11.77 -0.71
CA ILE A 167 -9.68 12.39 -0.54
C ILE A 167 -10.30 11.94 0.78
N GLU A 168 -10.38 10.63 1.03
CA GLU A 168 -10.93 10.07 2.27
C GLU A 168 -10.26 10.67 3.52
N THR A 169 -8.92 10.78 3.51
CA THR A 169 -8.19 11.34 4.64
C THR A 169 -8.45 12.83 4.81
N THR A 170 -8.55 13.58 3.71
CA THR A 170 -8.85 15.02 3.76
C THR A 170 -10.26 15.26 4.33
N MET A 171 -11.24 14.50 3.86
CA MET A 171 -12.63 14.57 4.35
C MET A 171 -12.74 14.16 5.82
N LEU A 172 -12.02 13.10 6.23
CA LEU A 172 -11.93 12.66 7.62
C LEU A 172 -11.40 13.77 8.53
N ASN A 173 -10.31 14.42 8.12
CA ASN A 173 -9.73 15.51 8.88
C ASN A 173 -10.68 16.71 8.97
N LEU A 174 -11.35 17.05 7.87
CA LEU A 174 -12.27 18.17 7.82
C LEU A 174 -13.54 17.92 8.68
N LEU A 175 -14.21 16.79 8.45
CA LEU A 175 -15.53 16.50 9.05
C LEU A 175 -15.42 15.96 10.49
N CYS A 176 -14.37 15.18 10.80
CA CYS A 176 -14.29 14.52 12.11
C CYS A 176 -13.26 15.15 13.06
N ALA A 177 -12.21 15.80 12.53
CA ALA A 177 -11.17 16.41 13.34
C ALA A 177 -11.15 17.94 13.28
N GLY A 178 -12.04 18.59 12.51
CA GLY A 178 -12.15 20.05 12.40
C GLY A 178 -10.88 20.72 11.86
N ASN A 179 -10.05 20.01 11.10
CA ASN A 179 -8.84 20.59 10.55
C ASN A 179 -8.65 20.24 9.07
N PHE A 180 -7.99 21.14 8.33
CA PHE A 180 -7.71 20.95 6.91
C PHE A 180 -6.30 20.37 6.71
N LYS A 181 -6.19 19.05 6.85
CA LYS A 181 -4.94 18.31 6.61
C LYS A 181 -5.17 17.22 5.58
N THR A 182 -4.19 17.02 4.69
CA THR A 182 -4.22 15.99 3.65
C THR A 182 -2.97 15.13 3.69
N MET A 183 -2.96 14.05 2.91
CA MET A 183 -1.75 13.29 2.64
C MET A 183 -0.92 14.01 1.58
N LEU A 184 0.34 14.30 1.87
CA LEU A 184 1.26 14.85 0.87
C LEU A 184 1.87 13.72 0.03
N PRO A 185 2.10 13.93 -1.28
CA PRO A 185 2.72 12.93 -2.16
C PRO A 185 4.19 12.64 -1.78
N LYS A 186 4.90 13.62 -1.24
CA LYS A 186 6.26 13.54 -0.71
C LYS A 186 6.31 14.23 0.65
N LEU A 187 6.87 13.57 1.64
CA LEU A 187 6.97 14.11 3.01
C LEU A 187 8.31 13.72 3.62
N LYS A 188 9.06 14.69 4.11
CA LYS A 188 10.24 14.43 4.94
C LYS A 188 9.80 13.89 6.30
N SER A 189 10.52 12.90 6.81
CA SER A 189 10.27 12.43 8.16
C SER A 189 10.77 13.44 9.19
N SER A 190 10.00 13.68 10.24
CA SER A 190 10.43 14.52 11.37
C SER A 190 11.41 13.80 12.30
N ASN A 191 11.36 12.48 12.36
CA ASN A 191 12.15 11.67 13.29
C ASN A 191 13.35 10.97 12.62
N TYR A 192 13.42 10.98 11.30
CA TYR A 192 14.46 10.32 10.49
C TYR A 192 14.95 11.33 9.44
N GLU A 193 16.00 12.08 9.76
CA GLU A 193 16.46 13.25 8.98
C GLU A 193 16.71 12.95 7.50
N LYS A 194 17.15 11.74 7.17
CA LYS A 194 17.49 11.32 5.81
C LYS A 194 16.35 10.61 5.09
N MET A 195 15.26 10.27 5.78
CA MET A 195 14.18 9.47 5.23
C MET A 195 13.02 10.32 4.70
N GLN A 196 12.54 9.99 3.52
CA GLN A 196 11.34 10.59 2.92
C GLN A 196 10.27 9.53 2.69
N ILE A 197 9.02 9.85 3.01
CA ILE A 197 7.86 9.08 2.51
C ILE A 197 7.53 9.57 1.11
N ILE A 198 7.25 8.62 0.22
CA ILE A 198 6.71 8.89 -1.11
C ILE A 198 5.44 8.09 -1.36
N ARG A 199 4.51 8.65 -2.14
CA ARG A 199 3.23 8.01 -2.52
C ARG A 199 3.05 8.01 -4.03
N PRO A 200 3.65 7.05 -4.72
CA PRO A 200 3.67 7.04 -6.19
C PRO A 200 2.30 6.82 -6.84
N LEU A 201 1.34 6.21 -6.11
CA LEU A 201 -0.02 5.97 -6.60
C LEU A 201 -0.95 7.19 -6.42
N TYR A 202 -0.41 8.36 -6.06
CA TYR A 202 -1.15 9.57 -5.67
C TYR A 202 -2.22 10.03 -6.67
N TYR A 203 -2.02 9.80 -7.96
CA TYR A 203 -2.97 10.16 -9.03
C TYR A 203 -3.84 9.00 -9.52
N ILE A 204 -3.67 7.79 -8.97
CA ILE A 204 -4.36 6.59 -9.43
C ILE A 204 -5.62 6.38 -8.60
N ARG A 205 -6.77 6.20 -9.27
CA ARG A 205 -8.04 5.86 -8.63
C ARG A 205 -8.06 4.40 -8.19
N GLU A 206 -8.70 4.14 -7.05
CA GLU A 206 -8.87 2.79 -6.48
C GLU A 206 -9.51 1.82 -7.49
N GLU A 207 -10.53 2.28 -8.20
CA GLU A 207 -11.23 1.49 -9.21
C GLU A 207 -10.27 0.92 -10.27
N SER A 208 -9.30 1.71 -10.73
CA SER A 208 -8.31 1.27 -11.72
C SER A 208 -7.40 0.17 -11.17
N ILE A 209 -7.07 0.23 -9.88
CA ILE A 209 -6.27 -0.80 -9.19
C ILE A 209 -7.09 -2.08 -9.06
N ILE A 210 -8.34 -1.98 -8.62
CA ILE A 210 -9.27 -3.12 -8.48
C ILE A 210 -9.41 -3.84 -9.82
N ARG A 211 -9.70 -3.09 -10.89
CA ARG A 211 -9.86 -3.64 -12.25
C ARG A 211 -8.59 -4.36 -12.74
N PHE A 212 -7.42 -3.80 -12.46
CA PHE A 212 -6.15 -4.44 -12.79
C PHE A 212 -5.98 -5.77 -12.04
N ILE A 213 -6.18 -5.78 -10.73
CA ILE A 213 -6.01 -6.97 -9.88
C ILE A 213 -6.99 -8.07 -10.26
N GLN A 214 -8.27 -7.74 -10.43
CA GLN A 214 -9.30 -8.71 -10.84
C GLN A 214 -8.95 -9.38 -12.16
N ASN A 215 -8.54 -8.61 -13.15
CA ASN A 215 -8.17 -9.13 -14.48
C ASN A 215 -6.79 -9.80 -14.52
N SER A 216 -5.98 -9.71 -13.50
CA SER A 216 -4.68 -10.40 -13.42
C SER A 216 -4.79 -11.80 -12.80
N GLY A 217 -5.90 -12.10 -12.16
CA GLY A 217 -6.11 -13.35 -11.42
C GLY A 217 -5.32 -13.44 -10.11
N ILE A 218 -4.77 -12.32 -9.63
CA ILE A 218 -4.08 -12.24 -8.34
C ILE A 218 -5.11 -12.12 -7.23
N MET A 219 -4.94 -12.88 -6.15
CA MET A 219 -5.75 -12.76 -4.94
C MET A 219 -5.00 -11.95 -3.89
N PRO A 220 -5.28 -10.64 -3.74
CA PRO A 220 -4.57 -9.81 -2.79
C PRO A 220 -5.01 -10.14 -1.36
N LEU A 221 -4.16 -9.85 -0.38
CA LEU A 221 -4.57 -9.86 1.01
C LEU A 221 -5.62 -8.77 1.25
N ASN A 222 -6.76 -9.17 1.75
CA ASN A 222 -7.76 -8.27 2.29
C ASN A 222 -7.54 -8.18 3.80
N CYS A 223 -7.65 -6.99 4.40
CA CYS A 223 -7.52 -6.71 5.84
C CYS A 223 -7.03 -7.86 6.72
N ALA A 224 -5.71 -8.00 6.83
CA ALA A 224 -5.08 -9.06 7.64
C ALA A 224 -5.19 -8.82 9.16
N CYS A 225 -5.83 -7.71 9.59
CA CYS A 225 -5.95 -7.35 11.00
C CYS A 225 -7.26 -7.88 11.59
N MET A 226 -7.16 -8.81 12.54
CA MET A 226 -8.31 -9.36 13.28
C MET A 226 -9.08 -8.30 14.08
N VAL A 227 -8.42 -7.22 14.50
CA VAL A 227 -9.05 -6.12 15.25
C VAL A 227 -9.89 -5.23 14.34
N ALA A 228 -9.44 -4.98 13.13
CA ALA A 228 -10.22 -4.24 12.12
C ALA A 228 -11.48 -5.01 11.69
N ALA A 229 -11.46 -6.34 11.80
CA ALA A 229 -12.59 -7.21 11.50
C ALA A 229 -13.75 -7.09 12.52
N LYS A 230 -13.51 -6.57 13.73
CA LYS A 230 -14.48 -6.56 14.84
C LYS A 230 -15.16 -5.21 15.08
N LYS A 231 -14.77 -4.12 14.43
CA LYS A 231 -15.34 -2.78 14.70
C LYS A 231 -16.37 -2.38 13.63
N THR A 232 -17.64 -2.51 13.99
CA THR A 232 -18.75 -1.72 13.45
C THR A 232 -18.50 -0.23 13.80
N GLY A 233 -18.71 0.70 12.85
CA GLY A 233 -18.57 2.15 13.11
C GLY A 233 -17.22 2.76 12.71
N ASN A 234 -16.63 2.31 11.61
CA ASN A 234 -15.42 2.93 11.07
C ASN A 234 -15.77 4.21 10.27
N LYS A 235 -15.53 5.39 10.86
CA LYS A 235 -15.76 6.70 10.22
C LYS A 235 -15.13 6.82 8.82
N ARG A 236 -14.02 6.15 8.57
CA ARG A 236 -13.41 6.12 7.23
C ARG A 236 -14.29 5.38 6.23
N TYR A 237 -14.96 4.32 6.64
CA TYR A 237 -15.91 3.59 5.81
C TYR A 237 -17.14 4.46 5.50
N GLU A 238 -17.68 5.14 6.50
CA GLU A 238 -18.84 6.06 6.33
C GLU A 238 -18.52 7.18 5.32
N ILE A 239 -17.32 7.77 5.43
CA ILE A 239 -16.85 8.79 4.49
C ILE A 239 -16.66 8.20 3.09
N LYS A 240 -16.13 6.99 2.98
CA LYS A 240 -15.96 6.30 1.70
C LYS A 240 -17.31 6.05 1.01
N GLU A 241 -18.32 5.64 1.75
CA GLU A 241 -19.68 5.46 1.22
C GLU A 241 -20.33 6.81 0.86
N LEU A 242 -20.11 7.86 1.66
CA LEU A 242 -20.58 9.21 1.34
C LEU A 242 -19.98 9.72 0.02
N ILE A 243 -18.67 9.59 -0.18
CA ILE A 243 -18.00 10.00 -1.42
C ILE A 243 -18.56 9.22 -2.62
N ARG A 244 -18.84 7.93 -2.45
CA ARG A 244 -19.35 7.07 -3.52
C ARG A 244 -20.82 7.31 -3.85
N SER A 245 -21.62 7.82 -2.91
CA SER A 245 -23.03 8.13 -3.14
C SER A 245 -23.21 9.37 -4.02
N GLU A 246 -22.17 10.19 -4.16
CA GLU A 246 -22.17 11.42 -4.96
C GLU A 246 -21.51 11.24 -6.36
N GLU A 247 -20.96 10.05 -6.66
CA GLU A 247 -20.42 9.67 -7.98
C GLU A 247 -21.48 8.99 -8.85
#